data_10cd6389e5dcc7eb9a5a546257328a49
#
_entry.id   10cd6389e5dcc7eb9a5a546257328a49
#
_cell.length_a   1.000
_cell.length_b   1.000
_cell.length_c   1.000
_cell.angle_alpha   90.00
_cell.angle_beta   90.00
_cell.angle_gamma   90.00
#
_symmetry.space_group_name_H-M   'P 1'
#
loop_
_entity.id
_entity.type
_entity.pdbx_description
1 polymer ?
#
loop_
_entity_poly.entity_id
_entity_poly.type
_entity_poly.pdbx_seq_one_letter_code
_entity_poly.pdbx_strand_id
1 'polypeptide(L)'
;MTIAIGNDHAGTVYKFEIIKHLETKGYTILNFGTDTNDSMDYPDAIHPTATAVETGKATFGIILCGSGNGAQMTANKHQGIRAALCWNNELVALTRQHNNSNILTIPARFISIQQALGFVDIFLDTSFEGGRHGNRVDKISC
;
A
#
# COMPACT_ATOMS: atom_id res chain seq x y z
N MET A 1 13.16 -8.09 -3.87
CA MET A 1 12.02 -7.81 -2.98
C MET A 1 10.74 -7.89 -3.79
N THR A 2 9.72 -8.51 -3.24
CA THR A 2 8.40 -8.69 -3.86
C THR A 2 7.40 -7.72 -3.25
N ILE A 3 6.66 -7.02 -4.10
CA ILE A 3 5.62 -6.05 -3.74
C ILE A 3 4.27 -6.55 -4.25
N ALA A 4 3.28 -6.63 -3.37
CA ALA A 4 1.91 -6.90 -3.76
C ALA A 4 1.19 -5.60 -4.10
N ILE A 5 0.42 -5.57 -5.17
CA ILE A 5 -0.37 -4.40 -5.54
C ILE A 5 -1.83 -4.78 -5.78
N GLY A 6 -2.75 -3.98 -5.25
CA GLY A 6 -4.19 -4.16 -5.41
C GLY A 6 -4.89 -2.82 -5.62
N ASN A 7 -5.89 -2.80 -6.49
CA ASN A 7 -6.63 -1.59 -6.82
C ASN A 7 -8.03 -1.93 -7.30
N ASP A 8 -8.94 -0.99 -7.09
CA ASP A 8 -10.19 -0.97 -7.83
C ASP A 8 -10.03 -0.16 -9.14
N HIS A 9 -11.12 0.01 -9.87
CA HIS A 9 -11.16 0.71 -11.16
C HIS A 9 -10.65 2.17 -11.09
N ALA A 10 -10.73 2.83 -9.94
CA ALA A 10 -10.23 4.21 -9.80
C ALA A 10 -8.70 4.27 -9.79
N GLY A 11 -8.03 3.18 -9.43
CA GLY A 11 -6.57 3.12 -9.33
C GLY A 11 -5.86 2.45 -10.50
N THR A 12 -6.57 2.01 -11.53
CA THR A 12 -5.99 1.16 -12.59
C THR A 12 -4.84 1.84 -13.33
N VAL A 13 -5.03 3.09 -13.78
CA VAL A 13 -3.99 3.84 -14.49
C VAL A 13 -2.77 4.06 -13.58
N TYR A 14 -2.99 4.46 -12.34
CA TYR A 14 -1.93 4.66 -11.34
C TYR A 14 -1.18 3.37 -11.05
N LYS A 15 -1.88 2.25 -10.94
CA LYS A 15 -1.26 0.95 -10.73
C LYS A 15 -0.26 0.61 -11.84
N PHE A 16 -0.63 0.77 -13.10
CA PHE A 16 0.27 0.44 -14.21
C PHE A 16 1.54 1.30 -14.19
N GLU A 17 1.42 2.59 -13.89
CA GLU A 17 2.59 3.46 -13.75
C GLU A 17 3.47 3.07 -12.56
N ILE A 18 2.87 2.67 -11.45
CA ILE A 18 3.60 2.19 -10.27
C ILE A 18 4.33 0.88 -10.59
N ILE A 19 3.67 -0.07 -11.25
CA ILE A 19 4.28 -1.35 -11.64
C ILE A 19 5.49 -1.09 -12.53
N LYS A 20 5.32 -0.29 -13.56
CA LYS A 20 6.42 0.08 -14.48
C LYS A 20 7.60 0.70 -13.73
N HIS A 21 7.33 1.64 -12.84
CA HIS A 21 8.33 2.31 -12.01
C HIS A 21 9.10 1.31 -11.13
N LEU A 22 8.40 0.40 -10.47
CA LEU A 22 9.01 -0.59 -9.59
C LEU A 22 9.80 -1.66 -10.36
N GLU A 23 9.30 -2.11 -11.50
CA GLU A 23 10.00 -3.10 -12.35
C GLU A 23 11.33 -2.54 -12.86
N THR A 24 11.39 -1.26 -13.22
CA THR A 24 12.67 -0.62 -13.61
C THR A 24 13.71 -0.60 -12.49
N LYS A 25 13.26 -0.70 -11.24
CA LYS A 25 14.11 -0.77 -10.05
C LYS A 25 14.42 -2.20 -9.60
N GLY A 26 13.96 -3.21 -10.33
CA GLY A 26 14.24 -4.61 -10.06
C GLY A 26 13.30 -5.29 -9.07
N TYR A 27 12.18 -4.68 -8.69
CA TYR A 27 11.18 -5.31 -7.84
C TYR A 27 10.34 -6.32 -8.61
N THR A 28 9.96 -7.40 -7.94
CA THR A 28 8.96 -8.36 -8.44
C THR A 28 7.58 -7.96 -7.98
N ILE A 29 6.61 -7.93 -8.87
CA ILE A 29 5.25 -7.46 -8.57
C ILE A 29 4.25 -8.62 -8.62
N LEU A 30 3.44 -8.73 -7.57
CA LEU A 30 2.25 -9.57 -7.53
C LEU A 30 1.02 -8.66 -7.70
N ASN A 31 0.39 -8.71 -8.87
CA ASN A 31 -0.77 -7.88 -9.20
C ASN A 31 -2.07 -8.62 -8.86
N PHE A 32 -2.76 -8.17 -7.81
CA PHE A 32 -4.07 -8.69 -7.39
C PHE A 32 -5.22 -7.75 -7.74
N GLY A 33 -4.92 -6.59 -8.34
CA GLY A 33 -5.92 -5.59 -8.68
C GLY A 33 -6.59 -5.83 -10.03
N THR A 34 -7.57 -4.99 -10.33
CA THR A 34 -8.17 -4.99 -11.66
C THR A 34 -7.24 -4.33 -12.68
N ASP A 35 -7.28 -4.82 -13.90
CA ASP A 35 -6.53 -4.27 -15.03
C ASP A 35 -7.42 -3.44 -15.98
N THR A 36 -8.71 -3.27 -15.62
CA THR A 36 -9.68 -2.50 -16.39
C THR A 36 -10.19 -1.30 -15.63
N ASN A 37 -10.95 -0.43 -16.30
CA ASN A 37 -11.64 0.70 -15.67
C ASN A 37 -13.11 0.38 -15.36
N ASP A 38 -13.52 -0.87 -15.52
CA ASP A 38 -14.88 -1.30 -15.19
C ASP A 38 -15.08 -1.31 -13.68
N SER A 39 -16.24 -0.83 -13.24
CA SER A 39 -16.59 -0.78 -11.82
C SER A 39 -16.48 -2.15 -11.16
N MET A 40 -15.88 -2.18 -10.00
CA MET A 40 -15.73 -3.39 -9.19
C MET A 40 -15.71 -3.05 -7.71
N ASP A 41 -15.87 -4.07 -6.87
CA ASP A 41 -15.80 -3.95 -5.42
C ASP A 41 -14.33 -3.99 -4.97
N TYR A 42 -13.85 -2.92 -4.34
CA TYR A 42 -12.44 -2.83 -3.91
C TYR A 42 -12.01 -3.96 -2.97
N PRO A 43 -12.86 -4.50 -2.05
CA PRO A 43 -12.41 -5.57 -1.17
C PRO A 43 -11.94 -6.83 -1.90
N ASP A 44 -12.49 -7.13 -3.08
CA ASP A 44 -12.12 -8.29 -3.89
C ASP A 44 -10.66 -8.25 -4.35
N ALA A 45 -10.09 -7.05 -4.52
CA ALA A 45 -8.69 -6.86 -4.84
C ALA A 45 -7.82 -6.65 -3.59
N ILE A 46 -8.36 -6.03 -2.56
CA ILE A 46 -7.57 -5.63 -1.39
C ILE A 46 -7.31 -6.81 -0.45
N HIS A 47 -8.28 -7.69 -0.21
CA HIS A 47 -8.06 -8.87 0.62
C HIS A 47 -6.92 -9.77 0.12
N PRO A 48 -6.85 -10.15 -1.16
CA PRO A 48 -5.72 -10.95 -1.66
C PRO A 48 -4.37 -10.24 -1.52
N THR A 49 -4.34 -8.92 -1.74
CA THR A 49 -3.12 -8.11 -1.57
C THR A 49 -2.66 -8.14 -0.11
N ALA A 50 -3.57 -7.90 0.83
CA ALA A 50 -3.27 -7.95 2.26
C ALA A 50 -2.81 -9.35 2.68
N THR A 51 -3.47 -10.40 2.21
CA THR A 51 -3.08 -11.79 2.50
C THR A 51 -1.66 -12.09 2.01
N ALA A 52 -1.28 -11.62 0.83
CA ALA A 52 0.07 -11.83 0.31
C ALA A 52 1.14 -11.20 1.20
N VAL A 53 0.87 -10.01 1.77
CA VAL A 53 1.79 -9.35 2.71
C VAL A 53 1.77 -10.07 4.07
N GLU A 54 0.60 -10.38 4.59
CA GLU A 54 0.43 -11.01 5.91
C GLU A 54 1.09 -12.39 5.98
N THR A 55 1.05 -13.16 4.88
CA THR A 55 1.66 -14.48 4.79
C THR A 55 3.13 -14.48 4.36
N GLY A 56 3.71 -13.32 4.10
CA GLY A 56 5.11 -13.18 3.71
C GLY A 56 5.39 -13.49 2.24
N LYS A 57 4.38 -13.68 1.39
CA LYS A 57 4.57 -13.82 -0.07
C LYS A 57 5.07 -12.53 -0.70
N ALA A 58 4.70 -11.40 -0.11
CA ALA A 58 5.22 -10.09 -0.46
C ALA A 58 5.78 -9.41 0.79
N THR A 59 6.82 -8.60 0.61
CA THR A 59 7.41 -7.84 1.72
C THR A 59 6.53 -6.64 2.10
N PHE A 60 6.03 -5.94 1.10
CA PHE A 60 5.15 -4.78 1.25
C PHE A 60 3.99 -4.85 0.28
N GLY A 61 2.95 -4.09 0.58
CA GLY A 61 1.81 -3.90 -0.31
C GLY A 61 1.59 -2.44 -0.69
N ILE A 62 0.99 -2.25 -1.85
CA ILE A 62 0.49 -0.95 -2.32
C ILE A 62 -0.94 -1.15 -2.73
N ILE A 63 -1.85 -0.38 -2.16
CA ILE A 63 -3.28 -0.47 -2.48
C ILE A 63 -3.84 0.89 -2.88
N LEU A 64 -4.76 0.89 -3.84
CA LEU A 64 -5.32 2.10 -4.39
C LEU A 64 -6.83 1.96 -4.56
N CYS A 65 -7.55 3.00 -4.20
CA CYS A 65 -8.92 3.25 -4.66
C CYS A 65 -9.14 4.76 -4.76
N GLY A 66 -10.34 5.23 -5.04
CA GLY A 66 -10.59 6.64 -5.28
C GLY A 66 -10.15 7.55 -4.13
N SER A 67 -10.70 7.36 -2.94
CA SER A 67 -10.30 8.09 -1.72
C SER A 67 -9.24 7.36 -0.89
N GLY A 68 -9.06 6.07 -1.13
CA GLY A 68 -8.21 5.19 -0.32
C GLY A 68 -8.88 4.68 0.96
N ASN A 69 -9.99 5.26 1.39
CA ASN A 69 -10.62 4.93 2.67
C ASN A 69 -11.04 3.46 2.76
N GLY A 70 -11.83 3.00 1.78
CA GLY A 70 -12.33 1.62 1.78
C GLY A 70 -11.20 0.60 1.65
N ALA A 71 -10.20 0.88 0.82
CA ALA A 71 -9.03 0.04 0.67
C ALA A 71 -8.27 -0.10 1.99
N GLN A 72 -8.00 1.01 2.67
CA GLN A 72 -7.33 0.99 3.97
C GLN A 72 -8.13 0.22 5.02
N MET A 73 -9.44 0.49 5.12
CA MET A 73 -10.32 -0.19 6.07
C MET A 73 -10.31 -1.70 5.85
N THR A 74 -10.38 -2.15 4.59
CA THR A 74 -10.35 -3.56 4.23
C THR A 74 -9.03 -4.21 4.61
N ALA A 75 -7.91 -3.61 4.24
CA ALA A 75 -6.58 -4.15 4.54
C ALA A 75 -6.36 -4.30 6.04
N ASN A 76 -6.78 -3.31 6.83
CA ASN A 76 -6.58 -3.31 8.28
C ASN A 76 -7.50 -4.28 9.06
N LYS A 77 -8.39 -5.00 8.39
CA LYS A 77 -9.10 -6.13 9.00
C LYS A 77 -8.20 -7.37 9.16
N HIS A 78 -7.08 -7.42 8.47
CA HIS A 78 -6.07 -8.46 8.62
C HIS A 78 -5.16 -8.11 9.80
N GLN A 79 -4.99 -9.04 10.76
CA GLN A 79 -4.28 -8.78 12.01
C GLN A 79 -2.81 -8.43 11.80
N GLY A 80 -2.16 -9.00 10.80
CA GLY A 80 -0.76 -8.70 10.48
C GLY A 80 -0.56 -7.46 9.61
N ILE A 81 -1.62 -6.73 9.27
CA ILE A 81 -1.54 -5.58 8.36
C ILE A 81 -1.66 -4.25 9.10
N ARG A 82 -0.78 -3.34 8.73
CA ARG A 82 -0.80 -1.92 9.10
C ARG A 82 -0.76 -1.11 7.82
N ALA A 83 -1.95 -0.85 7.27
CA ALA A 83 -2.13 -0.07 6.06
C ALA A 83 -2.36 1.39 6.41
N ALA A 84 -1.63 2.29 5.76
CA ALA A 84 -1.71 3.71 6.01
C ALA A 84 -2.13 4.49 4.77
N LEU A 85 -3.20 5.27 4.90
CA LEU A 85 -3.65 6.21 3.90
C LEU A 85 -2.79 7.47 3.97
N CYS A 86 -2.02 7.73 2.90
CA CYS A 86 -1.10 8.85 2.84
C CYS A 86 -1.40 9.75 1.63
N TRP A 87 -1.32 11.07 1.83
CA TRP A 87 -1.57 12.06 0.80
C TRP A 87 -0.47 13.13 0.68
N ASN A 88 0.60 12.99 1.46
CA ASN A 88 1.81 13.80 1.31
C ASN A 88 3.05 13.01 1.73
N ASN A 89 4.22 13.52 1.37
CA ASN A 89 5.49 12.84 1.62
C ASN A 89 5.79 12.64 3.10
N GLU A 90 5.44 13.60 3.94
CA GLU A 90 5.71 13.54 5.38
C GLU A 90 4.95 12.39 6.03
N LEU A 91 3.66 12.22 5.70
CA LEU A 91 2.85 11.10 6.22
C LEU A 91 3.41 9.74 5.80
N VAL A 92 3.91 9.62 4.58
CA VAL A 92 4.51 8.38 4.10
C VAL A 92 5.77 8.03 4.90
N ALA A 93 6.64 9.00 5.13
CA ALA A 93 7.84 8.79 5.94
C ALA A 93 7.47 8.42 7.38
N LEU A 94 6.56 9.18 8.00
CA LEU A 94 6.14 8.96 9.39
C LEU A 94 5.47 7.61 9.61
N THR A 95 4.64 7.15 8.69
CA THR A 95 3.97 5.85 8.87
C THR A 95 4.96 4.69 8.82
N ARG A 96 6.06 4.81 8.07
CA ARG A 96 7.14 3.85 8.11
C ARG A 96 7.96 3.97 9.40
N GLN A 97 8.41 5.17 9.72
CA GLN A 97 9.28 5.43 10.86
C GLN A 97 8.62 5.08 12.21
N HIS A 98 7.36 5.42 12.38
CA HIS A 98 6.65 5.32 13.65
C HIS A 98 5.70 4.12 13.75
N ASN A 99 5.05 3.72 12.66
CA ASN A 99 4.00 2.71 12.68
C ASN A 99 4.43 1.37 12.05
N ASN A 100 5.61 1.31 11.47
CA ASN A 100 6.08 0.15 10.73
C ASN A 100 5.02 -0.36 9.74
N SER A 101 4.37 0.56 9.03
CA SER A 101 3.33 0.19 8.07
C SER A 101 3.89 -0.74 7.00
N ASN A 102 3.14 -1.78 6.67
CA ASN A 102 3.54 -2.75 5.66
C ASN A 102 2.68 -2.65 4.37
N ILE A 103 1.66 -1.80 4.38
CA ILE A 103 0.88 -1.46 3.19
C ILE A 103 0.73 0.06 3.09
N LEU A 104 1.08 0.61 1.93
CA LEU A 104 0.80 1.99 1.55
C LEU A 104 -0.54 2.08 0.85
N THR A 105 -1.43 2.95 1.29
CA THR A 105 -2.72 3.21 0.64
C THR A 105 -2.69 4.55 -0.05
N ILE A 106 -3.04 4.57 -1.34
CA ILE A 106 -2.97 5.75 -2.22
C ILE A 106 -4.38 6.19 -2.62
N PRO A 107 -4.75 7.46 -2.34
CA PRO A 107 -6.03 8.02 -2.76
C PRO A 107 -5.94 8.54 -4.19
N ALA A 108 -6.14 7.67 -5.19
CA ALA A 108 -5.84 7.95 -6.59
C ALA A 108 -6.54 9.19 -7.16
N ARG A 109 -7.74 9.54 -6.66
CA ARG A 109 -8.49 10.72 -7.15
C ARG A 109 -8.05 12.04 -6.52
N PHE A 110 -7.14 12.01 -5.54
CA PHE A 110 -6.75 13.19 -4.76
C PHE A 110 -5.28 13.56 -4.91
N ILE A 111 -4.50 12.77 -5.61
CA ILE A 111 -3.08 13.01 -5.86
C ILE A 111 -2.73 12.75 -7.32
N SER A 112 -1.61 13.31 -7.78
CA SER A 112 -1.09 13.05 -9.13
C SER A 112 -0.35 11.71 -9.21
N ILE A 113 -0.15 11.19 -10.42
CA ILE A 113 0.68 10.01 -10.65
C ILE A 113 2.11 10.25 -10.14
N GLN A 114 2.68 11.42 -10.39
CA GLN A 114 4.03 11.74 -9.91
C GLN A 114 4.13 11.73 -8.40
N GLN A 115 3.11 12.25 -7.69
CA GLN A 115 3.05 12.15 -6.23
C GLN A 115 2.97 10.70 -5.78
N ALA A 116 2.15 9.88 -6.44
CA ALA A 116 2.03 8.46 -6.12
C ALA A 116 3.38 7.72 -6.26
N LEU A 117 4.12 7.95 -7.34
CA LEU A 117 5.45 7.36 -7.53
C LEU A 117 6.44 7.81 -6.45
N GLY A 118 6.41 9.09 -6.08
CA GLY A 118 7.23 9.63 -5.00
C GLY A 118 6.90 8.99 -3.64
N PHE A 119 5.61 8.79 -3.35
CA PHE A 119 5.17 8.11 -2.12
C PHE A 119 5.67 6.67 -2.05
N VAL A 120 5.60 5.95 -3.16
CA VAL A 120 6.10 4.57 -3.25
C VAL A 120 7.59 4.52 -2.94
N ASP A 121 8.38 5.43 -3.51
CA ASP A 121 9.82 5.50 -3.26
C ASP A 121 10.13 5.76 -1.79
N ILE A 122 9.48 6.77 -1.19
CA ILE A 122 9.68 7.10 0.23
C ILE A 122 9.28 5.92 1.11
N PHE A 123 8.14 5.28 0.82
CA PHE A 123 7.66 4.14 1.60
C PHE A 123 8.65 2.98 1.61
N LEU A 124 9.21 2.63 0.45
CA LEU A 124 10.14 1.52 0.31
C LEU A 124 11.54 1.83 0.88
N ASP A 125 11.96 3.09 0.84
CA ASP A 125 13.29 3.52 1.26
C ASP A 125 13.37 3.94 2.74
N THR A 126 12.24 4.03 3.44
CA THR A 126 12.19 4.50 4.83
C THR A 126 12.11 3.33 5.80
N SER A 127 13.05 3.28 6.75
CA SER A 127 13.11 2.23 7.77
C SER A 127 12.27 2.57 9.00
N PHE A 128 11.82 1.52 9.70
CA PHE A 128 11.20 1.67 11.02
C PHE A 128 12.24 2.08 12.05
N GLU A 129 11.93 3.08 12.89
CA GLU A 129 12.85 3.56 13.93
C GLU A 129 12.90 2.65 15.15
N GLY A 130 11.88 1.85 15.40
CA GLY A 130 11.82 0.98 16.58
C GLY A 130 11.67 1.75 17.88
N GLY A 131 12.40 1.32 18.93
CA GLY A 131 12.36 1.96 20.24
C GLY A 131 10.95 2.01 20.83
N ARG A 132 10.55 3.18 21.34
CA ARG A 132 9.22 3.40 21.95
C ARG A 132 8.06 3.13 20.97
N HIS A 133 8.29 3.27 19.66
CA HIS A 133 7.29 3.02 18.63
C HIS A 133 6.94 1.52 18.56
N GLY A 134 7.90 0.64 18.81
CA GLY A 134 7.68 -0.80 18.82
C GLY A 134 6.60 -1.23 19.81
N ASN A 135 6.62 -0.71 21.02
CA ASN A 135 5.59 -1.00 22.03
C ASN A 135 4.18 -0.63 21.59
N ARG A 136 4.06 0.48 20.85
CA ARG A 136 2.77 0.94 20.32
C ARG A 136 2.31 0.08 19.14
N VAL A 137 3.22 -0.24 18.24
CA VAL A 137 2.94 -1.11 17.09
C VAL A 137 2.45 -2.49 17.57
N ASP A 138 3.09 -3.06 18.58
CA ASP A 138 2.74 -4.37 19.13
C ASP A 138 1.33 -4.42 19.74
N LYS A 139 0.75 -3.27 20.06
CA LYS A 139 -0.59 -3.14 20.63
C LYS A 139 -1.69 -2.82 19.62
N ILE A 140 -1.35 -2.69 18.32
CA ILE A 140 -2.34 -2.40 17.28
C ILE A 140 -3.25 -3.60 17.02
N SER A 141 -2.69 -4.80 16.95
CA SER A 141 -3.47 -6.03 16.75
C SER A 141 -4.26 -6.38 18.00
N CYS A 142 -5.45 -6.90 17.82
CA CYS A 142 -6.34 -7.31 18.92
C CYS A 142 -6.65 -8.81 18.94
#